data_6c24607dd47bc13448186da9411819b7
#
_entry.id   6c24607dd47bc13448186da9411819b7
#
_cell.length_a   1.000
_cell.length_b   1.000
_cell.length_c   1.000
_cell.angle_alpha   90.00
_cell.angle_beta   90.00
_cell.angle_gamma   90.00
#
_symmetry.space_group_name_H-M   'P 1'
#
loop_
_entity.id
_entity.type
_entity.pdbx_description
1 polymer ?
#
loop_
_entity_poly.entity_id
_entity_poly.type
_entity_poly.pdbx_seq_one_letter_code
_entity_poly.pdbx_strand_id
1 'polypeptide(L)'
;MSNASDFIIENGVLKKYVGPGGDVVIPEGVTSVHNFAFACCSKITSVIIPDGVRNIDYNAFIECSSLARVVIQCYAYWNRGI
;
A
#
# COMPACT_ATOMS: atom_id res chain seq x y z
N MET A 1 -7.26 -0.38 12.13
CA MET A 1 -7.73 0.19 10.86
C MET A 1 -7.04 1.45 10.49
N SER A 2 -6.87 1.68 9.20
CA SER A 2 -6.16 2.86 8.71
C SER A 2 -7.10 4.02 8.49
N ASN A 3 -6.63 5.22 8.76
CA ASN A 3 -7.38 6.45 8.51
C ASN A 3 -6.79 7.15 7.30
N ALA A 4 -7.61 7.96 6.62
CA ALA A 4 -7.12 8.72 5.48
C ALA A 4 -5.97 9.65 5.86
N SER A 5 -5.98 10.15 7.10
CA SER A 5 -4.92 11.03 7.58
C SER A 5 -3.58 10.33 7.80
N ASP A 6 -3.57 9.00 7.76
CA ASP A 6 -2.32 8.24 7.89
C ASP A 6 -1.51 8.24 6.59
N PHE A 7 -2.07 8.77 5.52
CA PHE A 7 -1.46 8.70 4.19
C PHE A 7 -1.29 10.09 3.60
N ILE A 8 -0.15 10.31 2.98
CA ILE A 8 0.08 11.52 2.21
C ILE A 8 -0.08 11.14 0.75
N ILE A 9 -1.14 11.64 0.12
CA ILE A 9 -1.52 11.26 -1.24
C ILE A 9 -1.65 12.52 -2.09
N GLU A 10 -1.04 12.51 -3.27
CA GLU A 10 -1.14 13.59 -4.24
C GLU A 10 -1.43 13.02 -5.61
N ASN A 11 -2.51 13.48 -6.23
CA ASN A 11 -2.87 13.07 -7.59
C ASN A 11 -2.90 11.56 -7.75
N GLY A 12 -3.46 10.88 -6.77
CA GLY A 12 -3.57 9.42 -6.80
C GLY A 12 -2.30 8.68 -6.44
N VAL A 13 -1.22 9.38 -6.12
CA VAL A 13 0.05 8.77 -5.74
C VAL A 13 0.19 8.79 -4.22
N LEU A 14 0.35 7.62 -3.63
CA LEU A 14 0.61 7.52 -2.21
C LEU A 14 2.09 7.81 -1.99
N LYS A 15 2.36 8.96 -1.40
CA LYS A 15 3.74 9.45 -1.23
C LYS A 15 4.39 8.90 0.04
N LYS A 16 3.61 8.79 1.11
CA LYS A 16 4.16 8.39 2.39
C LYS A 16 3.06 7.90 3.31
N TYR A 17 3.35 6.85 4.05
CA TYR A 17 2.51 6.38 5.14
C TYR A 17 3.06 6.93 6.45
N VAL A 18 2.19 7.56 7.24
CA VAL A 18 2.59 8.18 8.51
C VAL A 18 1.77 7.65 9.69
N GLY A 19 1.13 6.53 9.51
CA GLY A 19 0.26 5.96 10.53
C GLY A 19 0.99 5.07 11.52
N PRO A 20 0.23 4.46 12.43
CA PRO A 20 0.82 3.69 13.54
C PRO A 20 1.22 2.26 13.18
N GLY A 21 0.84 1.76 12.01
CA GLY A 21 1.16 0.39 11.63
C GLY A 21 0.00 -0.56 11.84
N GLY A 22 0.31 -1.84 12.02
CA GLY A 22 -0.70 -2.88 12.12
C GLY A 22 -1.22 -3.28 10.75
N ASP A 23 -2.53 -3.48 10.66
CA ASP A 23 -3.18 -3.80 9.39
C ASP A 23 -3.47 -2.52 8.63
N VAL A 24 -2.86 -2.37 7.47
CA VAL A 24 -2.97 -1.15 6.67
C VAL A 24 -3.82 -1.43 5.45
N VAL A 25 -4.80 -0.57 5.20
CA VAL A 25 -5.63 -0.63 4.00
C VAL A 25 -5.37 0.63 3.20
N ILE A 26 -4.83 0.47 1.99
CA ILE A 26 -4.57 1.62 1.13
C ILE A 26 -5.90 2.17 0.65
N PRO A 27 -6.11 3.49 0.73
CA PRO A 27 -7.41 4.09 0.39
C PRO A 27 -7.77 3.93 -1.09
N GLU A 28 -9.06 3.96 -1.36
CA GLU A 28 -9.56 4.05 -2.71
C GLU A 28 -9.06 5.34 -3.36
N GLY A 29 -8.84 5.27 -4.66
CA GLY A 29 -8.36 6.43 -5.39
C GLY A 29 -6.86 6.48 -5.56
N VAL A 30 -6.12 5.64 -4.83
CA VAL A 30 -4.68 5.53 -5.01
C VAL A 30 -4.41 4.69 -6.25
N THR A 31 -3.62 5.22 -7.18
CA THR A 31 -3.25 4.51 -8.40
C THR A 31 -1.78 4.09 -8.41
N SER A 32 -0.97 4.72 -7.59
CA SER A 32 0.47 4.41 -7.49
C SER A 32 0.93 4.47 -6.06
N VAL A 33 1.88 3.62 -5.73
CA VAL A 33 2.58 3.69 -4.44
C VAL A 33 4.01 4.10 -4.74
N HIS A 34 4.40 5.24 -4.19
CA HIS A 34 5.67 5.87 -4.48
C HIS A 34 6.83 5.12 -3.84
N ASN A 35 8.02 5.35 -4.37
CA ASN A 35 9.25 4.82 -3.82
C ASN A 35 9.36 5.22 -2.35
N PHE A 36 9.67 4.26 -1.51
CA PHE A 36 9.85 4.46 -0.07
C PHE A 36 8.58 4.90 0.69
N ALA A 37 7.39 4.75 0.08
CA ALA A 37 6.16 5.19 0.74
C ALA A 37 5.97 4.53 2.10
N PHE A 38 6.31 3.25 2.21
CA PHE A 38 6.20 2.49 3.46
C PHE A 38 7.57 2.09 4.00
N ALA A 39 8.62 2.79 3.61
CA ALA A 39 9.97 2.40 4.00
C ALA A 39 10.15 2.45 5.51
N CYS A 40 10.82 1.46 6.04
CA CYS A 40 11.15 1.37 7.47
C CYS A 40 9.93 1.38 8.38
N CYS A 41 8.78 0.97 7.87
CA CYS A 41 7.57 0.88 8.65
C CYS A 41 7.55 -0.45 9.40
N SER A 42 8.34 -0.56 10.44
CA SER A 42 8.55 -1.82 11.14
C SER A 42 7.33 -2.30 11.91
N LYS A 43 6.30 -1.48 12.03
CA LYS A 43 5.09 -1.86 12.77
C LYS A 43 3.95 -2.28 11.87
N ILE A 44 4.10 -2.21 10.56
CA ILE A 44 3.09 -2.69 9.65
C ILE A 44 3.16 -4.20 9.56
N THR A 45 2.04 -4.87 9.78
CA THR A 45 1.97 -6.33 9.74
C THR A 45 1.28 -6.85 8.49
N SER A 46 0.34 -6.09 7.94
CA SER A 46 -0.32 -6.47 6.70
C SER A 46 -0.72 -5.24 5.91
N VAL A 47 -0.79 -5.39 4.60
CA VAL A 47 -1.20 -4.31 3.70
C VAL A 47 -2.20 -4.88 2.70
N ILE A 48 -3.33 -4.18 2.54
CA ILE A 48 -4.31 -4.51 1.51
C ILE A 48 -4.22 -3.44 0.44
N ILE A 49 -3.97 -3.89 -0.78
CA ILE A 49 -3.79 -3.02 -1.94
C ILE A 49 -5.03 -3.15 -2.82
N PRO A 50 -5.83 -2.09 -2.96
CA PRO A 50 -7.05 -2.17 -3.76
C PRO A 50 -6.75 -2.30 -5.24
N ASP A 51 -7.77 -2.70 -6.01
CA ASP A 51 -7.59 -3.03 -7.41
C ASP A 51 -7.28 -1.82 -8.30
N GLY A 52 -7.48 -0.62 -7.81
CA GLY A 52 -7.14 0.59 -8.58
C GLY A 52 -5.65 0.91 -8.62
N VAL A 53 -4.86 0.26 -7.78
CA VAL A 53 -3.42 0.53 -7.74
C VAL A 53 -2.75 -0.18 -8.90
N ARG A 54 -2.09 0.60 -9.76
CA ARG A 54 -1.47 0.08 -10.99
C ARG A 54 0.03 -0.06 -10.89
N ASN A 55 0.65 0.77 -10.07
CA ASN A 55 2.10 0.79 -9.94
C ASN A 55 2.49 0.79 -8.48
N ILE A 56 3.45 -0.06 -8.15
CA ILE A 56 4.04 -0.08 -6.82
C ILE A 56 5.55 -0.10 -7.03
N ASP A 57 6.21 0.95 -6.57
CA ASP A 57 7.65 1.02 -6.67
C ASP A 57 8.25 -0.09 -5.83
N TYR A 58 9.29 -0.75 -6.32
CA TYR A 58 9.77 -1.93 -5.61
C TYR A 58 10.40 -1.62 -4.27
N ASN A 59 10.80 -0.39 -4.02
CA ASN A 59 11.30 0.02 -2.71
C ASN A 59 10.21 0.55 -1.80
N ALA A 60 8.94 0.47 -2.22
CA ALA A 60 7.85 1.03 -1.44
C ALA A 60 7.76 0.41 -0.04
N PHE A 61 8.09 -0.86 0.08
CA PHE A 61 7.99 -1.58 1.35
C PHE A 61 9.36 -2.00 1.90
N ILE A 62 10.41 -1.31 1.52
CA ILE A 62 11.74 -1.69 1.98
C ILE A 62 11.85 -1.60 3.50
N GLU A 63 12.46 -2.60 4.10
CA GLU A 63 12.68 -2.68 5.54
C GLU A 63 11.44 -2.65 6.41
N CYS A 64 10.34 -3.18 5.87
CA CYS A 64 9.14 -3.43 6.66
C CYS A 64 9.31 -4.76 7.38
N SER A 65 10.00 -4.77 8.49
CA SER A 65 10.49 -6.01 9.11
C SER A 65 9.38 -6.87 9.72
N SER A 66 8.22 -6.29 10.01
CA SER A 66 7.09 -7.04 10.56
C SER A 66 6.05 -7.41 9.52
N LEU A 67 6.24 -7.02 8.27
CA LEU A 67 5.26 -7.26 7.24
C LEU A 67 5.17 -8.75 6.92
N ALA A 68 4.03 -9.33 7.18
CA ALA A 68 3.80 -10.76 6.99
C ALA A 68 2.86 -11.06 5.84
N ARG A 69 2.07 -10.08 5.42
CA ARG A 69 1.03 -10.33 4.42
C ARG A 69 0.79 -9.10 3.56
N VAL A 70 0.72 -9.32 2.27
CA VAL A 70 0.28 -8.29 1.31
C VAL A 70 -0.83 -8.92 0.48
N VAL A 71 -2.00 -8.29 0.48
CA VAL A 71 -3.16 -8.76 -0.29
C VAL A 71 -3.38 -7.77 -1.42
N ILE A 72 -3.30 -8.25 -2.64
CA ILE A 72 -3.49 -7.42 -3.82
C ILE A 72 -4.84 -7.74 -4.42
N GLN A 73 -5.72 -6.75 -4.44
CA GLN A 73 -7.09 -6.94 -4.93
C GLN A 73 -7.20 -6.51 -6.39
N CYS A 74 -6.41 -7.12 -7.24
CA CYS A 74 -6.43 -6.85 -8.68
C CYS A 74 -7.37 -7.79 -9.38
N TYR A 75 -8.64 -7.64 -9.12
CA TYR A 75 -9.65 -8.59 -9.55
C TYR A 75 -9.69 -8.74 -11.08
N ALA A 76 -9.68 -7.62 -11.79
CA ALA A 76 -9.71 -7.67 -13.25
C ALA A 76 -8.47 -8.35 -13.82
N TYR A 77 -7.35 -8.14 -13.20
CA TYR A 77 -6.12 -8.77 -13.60
C TYR A 77 -6.18 -10.28 -13.45
N TRP A 78 -6.73 -10.74 -12.34
CA TRP A 78 -6.89 -12.16 -12.09
C TRP A 78 -7.80 -12.80 -13.12
N ASN A 79 -8.89 -12.12 -13.45
CA ASN A 79 -9.83 -12.66 -14.43
C ASN A 79 -9.20 -12.81 -15.79
N ARG A 80 -8.29 -11.93 -16.16
CA ARG A 80 -7.63 -12.02 -17.44
C ARG A 80 -6.70 -13.21 -17.54
N GLY A 81 -6.14 -13.61 -16.43
CA GLY A 81 -5.17 -14.69 -16.39
C GLY A 81 -5.79 -16.06 -16.53
N ILE A 82 -7.09 -16.11 -16.49
CA ILE A 82 -7.81 -17.37 -16.61
C ILE A 82 -8.32 -17.57 -18.03
#